data_4a6af6a1a835ad69860d4fa527675f7c
#
_entry.id   4a6af6a1a835ad69860d4fa527675f7c
#
_cell.length_a   1.000
_cell.length_b   1.000
_cell.length_c   1.000
_cell.angle_alpha   90.00
_cell.angle_beta   90.00
_cell.angle_gamma   90.00
#
_symmetry.space_group_name_H-M   'P 1'
#
loop_
_entity.id
_entity.type
_entity.pdbx_description
1 polymer ?
#
loop_
_entity_poly.entity_id
_entity_poly.type
_entity_poly.pdbx_seq_one_letter_code
_entity_poly.pdbx_strand_id
1 'polypeptide(L)'
;MESLPTLTAMNPDSSDAPRTPLILGHRGAPKAAPENTLAAFGAALEEGADGVELDVHSTTDGVLVVVHDPEIENVGVIRDTTWSVINAAVPGIPTLEQVLDVCDGTLVNIEIKNSEGDAGYDSTQRTADLVVAVLQERGRRDDVVISSFSLDAIARVREIDGVIPTGFLYAPNMPNAEALDSATSGGHSAIHPHWVSLGGDEGSAFVYDCHARGLKVNVWTVNDEPVLAALIAAGVDCVITDTPAILRAWL
;
A
#
# COMPACT_ATOMS: atom_id res chain seq x y z
N MET A 1 30.87 -48.37 13.32
CA MET A 1 29.66 -48.35 12.44
C MET A 1 28.73 -47.32 13.02
N GLU A 2 28.90 -46.08 12.60
CA GLU A 2 28.01 -44.99 12.98
C GLU A 2 26.88 -44.95 11.97
N SER A 3 25.64 -45.02 12.45
CA SER A 3 24.42 -44.95 11.67
C SER A 3 24.18 -43.51 11.17
N LEU A 4 24.04 -43.34 9.85
CA LEU A 4 23.63 -42.11 9.20
C LEU A 4 22.24 -41.67 9.65
N PRO A 5 21.97 -40.37 9.85
CA PRO A 5 20.63 -39.88 10.20
C PRO A 5 19.69 -40.06 9.03
N THR A 6 18.53 -40.61 9.30
CA THR A 6 17.41 -40.80 8.36
C THR A 6 16.87 -39.44 7.91
N LEU A 7 16.87 -39.18 6.61
CA LEU A 7 16.16 -38.07 5.97
C LEU A 7 14.66 -38.22 6.28
N THR A 8 14.13 -37.33 7.08
CA THR A 8 12.68 -37.21 7.32
C THR A 8 12.04 -36.79 6.00
N ALA A 9 11.10 -37.60 5.51
CA ALA A 9 10.36 -37.34 4.28
C ALA A 9 9.63 -36.00 4.34
N MET A 10 9.85 -35.17 3.33
CA MET A 10 9.07 -33.96 3.09
C MET A 10 7.61 -34.35 2.85
N ASN A 11 6.72 -33.65 3.54
CA ASN A 11 5.27 -33.85 3.44
C ASN A 11 4.77 -33.43 2.06
N PRO A 12 4.11 -34.30 1.25
CA PRO A 12 3.74 -33.98 -0.14
C PRO A 12 2.46 -33.13 -0.27
N ASP A 13 1.96 -32.52 0.82
CA ASP A 13 0.69 -31.77 0.85
C ASP A 13 0.87 -30.25 0.93
N SER A 14 2.07 -29.69 0.71
CA SER A 14 2.23 -28.28 0.42
C SER A 14 2.00 -28.04 -1.08
N SER A 15 0.92 -27.35 -1.43
CA SER A 15 0.70 -26.84 -2.78
C SER A 15 1.72 -25.72 -3.07
N ASP A 16 2.93 -26.11 -3.44
CA ASP A 16 4.08 -25.25 -3.78
C ASP A 16 4.00 -24.69 -5.21
N ALA A 17 2.80 -24.40 -5.70
CA ALA A 17 2.70 -23.55 -6.88
C ALA A 17 2.95 -22.10 -6.45
N PRO A 18 3.80 -21.34 -7.16
CA PRO A 18 3.99 -19.92 -6.88
C PRO A 18 2.61 -19.24 -6.92
N ARG A 19 2.24 -18.58 -5.82
CA ARG A 19 0.98 -17.85 -5.74
C ARG A 19 1.07 -16.65 -6.67
N THR A 20 0.06 -16.48 -7.51
CA THR A 20 -0.07 -15.26 -8.31
C THR A 20 -0.30 -14.09 -7.35
N PRO A 21 0.55 -13.05 -7.36
CA PRO A 21 0.34 -11.89 -6.50
C PRO A 21 -0.91 -11.12 -6.90
N LEU A 22 -1.53 -10.42 -5.95
CA LEU A 22 -2.56 -9.43 -6.25
C LEU A 22 -1.95 -8.26 -7.02
N ILE A 23 -2.73 -7.64 -7.90
CA ILE A 23 -2.36 -6.42 -8.62
C ILE A 23 -3.18 -5.25 -8.08
N LEU A 24 -2.51 -4.20 -7.57
CA LEU A 24 -3.15 -2.93 -7.25
C LEU A 24 -2.69 -1.85 -8.22
N GLY A 25 -3.65 -1.04 -8.71
CA GLY A 25 -3.35 0.12 -9.52
C GLY A 25 -2.78 1.25 -8.65
N HIS A 26 -1.49 1.63 -8.89
CA HIS A 26 -0.79 2.71 -8.19
C HIS A 26 -1.43 4.07 -8.54
N ARG A 27 -2.10 4.69 -7.56
CA ARG A 27 -2.93 5.90 -7.79
C ARG A 27 -3.99 5.68 -8.88
N GLY A 28 -4.47 4.42 -9.01
CA GLY A 28 -5.32 3.97 -10.10
C GLY A 28 -4.56 3.44 -11.30
N ALA A 29 -4.94 3.84 -12.51
CA ALA A 29 -4.23 3.55 -13.78
C ALA A 29 -3.71 4.85 -14.40
N PRO A 30 -2.55 5.41 -13.96
CA PRO A 30 -2.06 6.73 -14.36
C PRO A 30 -1.66 6.82 -15.85
N LYS A 31 -1.60 5.69 -16.56
CA LYS A 31 -1.41 5.68 -18.02
C LYS A 31 -2.73 5.83 -18.79
N ALA A 32 -3.87 5.55 -18.16
CA ALA A 32 -5.20 5.66 -18.76
C ALA A 32 -5.91 6.98 -18.40
N ALA A 33 -5.71 7.49 -17.16
CA ALA A 33 -6.30 8.72 -16.68
C ALA A 33 -5.37 9.41 -15.67
N PRO A 34 -5.55 10.71 -15.37
CA PRO A 34 -4.72 11.38 -14.35
C PRO A 34 -4.75 10.65 -13.02
N GLU A 35 -3.57 10.48 -12.40
CA GLU A 35 -3.41 9.78 -11.11
C GLU A 35 -4.30 10.35 -10.00
N ASN A 36 -4.66 9.50 -9.04
CA ASN A 36 -5.48 9.87 -7.89
C ASN A 36 -6.83 10.51 -8.26
N THR A 37 -7.42 10.14 -9.40
CA THR A 37 -8.76 10.57 -9.81
C THR A 37 -9.74 9.40 -9.87
N LEU A 38 -11.05 9.67 -9.74
CA LEU A 38 -12.09 8.64 -9.86
C LEU A 38 -12.00 7.90 -11.20
N ALA A 39 -11.62 8.60 -12.27
CA ALA A 39 -11.41 8.01 -13.60
C ALA A 39 -10.23 7.03 -13.61
N ALA A 40 -9.11 7.37 -12.95
CA ALA A 40 -7.95 6.48 -12.86
C ALA A 40 -8.27 5.22 -12.04
N PHE A 41 -9.02 5.35 -10.94
CA PHE A 41 -9.42 4.20 -10.14
C PHE A 41 -10.39 3.28 -10.91
N GLY A 42 -11.41 3.85 -11.56
CA GLY A 42 -12.30 3.07 -12.43
C GLY A 42 -11.54 2.35 -13.55
N ALA A 43 -10.61 3.04 -14.22
CA ALA A 43 -9.78 2.46 -15.27
C ALA A 43 -8.91 1.30 -14.74
N ALA A 44 -8.31 1.41 -13.55
CA ALA A 44 -7.52 0.32 -12.97
C ALA A 44 -8.35 -0.96 -12.78
N LEU A 45 -9.58 -0.84 -12.29
CA LEU A 45 -10.49 -1.96 -12.11
C LEU A 45 -10.94 -2.55 -13.46
N GLU A 46 -11.26 -1.70 -14.45
CA GLU A 46 -11.57 -2.14 -15.82
C GLU A 46 -10.39 -2.85 -16.49
N GLU A 47 -9.16 -2.45 -16.19
CA GLU A 47 -7.91 -3.08 -16.62
C GLU A 47 -7.60 -4.40 -15.89
N GLY A 48 -8.43 -4.82 -14.95
CA GLY A 48 -8.33 -6.10 -14.24
C GLY A 48 -7.43 -6.06 -13.01
N ALA A 49 -7.20 -4.90 -12.41
CA ALA A 49 -6.60 -4.82 -11.08
C ALA A 49 -7.52 -5.49 -10.04
N ASP A 50 -6.92 -6.12 -9.02
CA ASP A 50 -7.65 -6.68 -7.87
C ASP A 50 -8.11 -5.58 -6.90
N GLY A 51 -7.60 -4.37 -7.08
CA GLY A 51 -7.90 -3.20 -6.30
C GLY A 51 -7.02 -2.01 -6.67
N VAL A 52 -6.97 -1.01 -5.81
CA VAL A 52 -6.23 0.23 -6.06
C VAL A 52 -5.38 0.63 -4.86
N GLU A 53 -4.36 1.41 -5.12
CA GLU A 53 -3.63 2.15 -4.12
C GLU A 53 -3.88 3.65 -4.33
N LEU A 54 -3.91 4.43 -3.25
CA LEU A 54 -4.17 5.87 -3.26
C LEU A 54 -3.44 6.59 -2.11
N ASP A 55 -3.19 7.89 -2.32
CA ASP A 55 -2.56 8.78 -1.35
C ASP A 55 -3.58 9.69 -0.67
N VAL A 56 -3.55 9.81 0.66
CA VAL A 56 -4.52 10.63 1.39
C VAL A 56 -3.87 11.68 2.28
N HIS A 57 -4.43 12.90 2.23
CA HIS A 57 -4.17 14.01 3.13
C HIS A 57 -5.47 14.51 3.78
N SER A 58 -5.37 15.14 4.95
CA SER A 58 -6.51 15.81 5.58
C SER A 58 -6.45 17.33 5.42
N THR A 59 -7.58 17.93 5.05
CA THR A 59 -7.75 19.39 5.01
C THR A 59 -7.93 19.99 6.40
N THR A 60 -7.86 21.33 6.52
CA THR A 60 -8.07 22.01 7.82
C THR A 60 -9.48 21.80 8.38
N ASP A 61 -10.50 21.63 7.52
CA ASP A 61 -11.88 21.34 7.90
C ASP A 61 -12.21 19.83 8.02
N GLY A 62 -11.19 18.95 7.89
CA GLY A 62 -11.30 17.52 8.20
C GLY A 62 -11.77 16.64 7.06
N VAL A 63 -11.81 17.15 5.84
CA VAL A 63 -12.08 16.34 4.66
C VAL A 63 -10.80 15.61 4.24
N LEU A 64 -10.90 14.31 3.95
CA LEU A 64 -9.83 13.51 3.42
C LEU A 64 -9.80 13.63 1.89
N VAL A 65 -8.74 14.22 1.35
CA VAL A 65 -8.55 14.41 -0.09
C VAL A 65 -7.51 13.45 -0.64
N VAL A 66 -7.74 12.95 -1.86
CA VAL A 66 -6.89 11.94 -2.49
C VAL A 66 -5.98 12.60 -3.52
N VAL A 67 -4.73 12.78 -3.16
CA VAL A 67 -3.68 13.42 -3.96
C VAL A 67 -2.31 13.10 -3.36
N HIS A 68 -1.27 12.99 -4.20
CA HIS A 68 0.06 12.58 -3.74
C HIS A 68 0.79 13.68 -2.97
N ASP A 69 0.88 14.89 -3.54
CA ASP A 69 1.70 15.96 -3.00
C ASP A 69 0.99 16.69 -1.84
N PRO A 70 1.71 17.09 -0.79
CA PRO A 70 1.15 17.80 0.35
C PRO A 70 0.75 19.24 0.03
N GLU A 71 1.18 19.75 -1.13
CA GLU A 71 0.91 21.10 -1.62
C GLU A 71 0.27 21.05 -3.01
N ILE A 72 -0.72 21.91 -3.23
CA ILE A 72 -1.36 22.10 -4.53
C ILE A 72 -0.90 23.45 -5.09
N GLU A 73 -0.43 23.42 -6.35
CA GLU A 73 0.04 24.62 -7.02
C GLU A 73 -1.03 25.73 -7.00
N ASN A 74 -0.65 26.96 -6.65
CA ASN A 74 -1.51 28.13 -6.49
C ASN A 74 -2.61 28.03 -5.41
N VAL A 75 -2.62 26.95 -4.59
CA VAL A 75 -3.55 26.76 -3.47
C VAL A 75 -2.82 26.76 -2.14
N GLY A 76 -1.68 26.06 -2.05
CA GLY A 76 -0.85 25.94 -0.87
C GLY A 76 -0.95 24.56 -0.21
N VAL A 77 -0.53 24.47 1.05
CA VAL A 77 -0.50 23.24 1.82
C VAL A 77 -1.92 22.75 2.12
N ILE A 78 -2.20 21.49 1.80
CA ILE A 78 -3.54 20.88 1.93
C ILE A 78 -4.04 20.96 3.38
N ARG A 79 -3.23 20.63 4.34
CA ARG A 79 -3.58 20.62 5.77
C ARG A 79 -3.98 22.02 6.29
N ASP A 80 -3.49 23.09 5.66
CA ASP A 80 -3.80 24.48 6.05
C ASP A 80 -4.94 25.08 5.22
N THR A 81 -5.53 24.30 4.32
CA THR A 81 -6.55 24.73 3.34
C THR A 81 -7.85 23.97 3.56
N THR A 82 -9.01 24.62 3.35
CA THR A 82 -10.32 23.95 3.39
C THR A 82 -10.63 23.20 2.11
N TRP A 83 -11.44 22.16 2.21
CA TRP A 83 -11.91 21.41 1.03
C TRP A 83 -12.58 22.32 -0.01
N SER A 84 -13.39 23.27 0.43
CA SER A 84 -14.08 24.17 -0.50
C SER A 84 -13.14 24.98 -1.39
N VAL A 85 -11.98 25.39 -0.86
CA VAL A 85 -10.94 26.10 -1.62
C VAL A 85 -10.24 25.17 -2.60
N ILE A 86 -9.86 23.96 -2.15
CA ILE A 86 -9.21 22.95 -3.00
C ILE A 86 -10.13 22.56 -4.15
N ASN A 87 -11.38 22.20 -3.88
CA ASN A 87 -12.33 21.75 -4.88
C ASN A 87 -12.69 22.86 -5.90
N ALA A 88 -12.69 24.12 -5.47
CA ALA A 88 -12.90 25.25 -6.40
C ALA A 88 -11.71 25.47 -7.33
N ALA A 89 -10.48 25.24 -6.85
CA ALA A 89 -9.26 25.42 -7.62
C ALA A 89 -8.95 24.21 -8.53
N VAL A 90 -9.15 22.99 -8.02
CA VAL A 90 -8.85 21.72 -8.71
C VAL A 90 -10.01 20.73 -8.52
N PRO A 91 -11.10 20.87 -9.29
CA PRO A 91 -12.31 20.05 -9.15
C PRO A 91 -12.11 18.54 -9.40
N GLY A 92 -10.95 18.14 -9.93
CA GLY A 92 -10.63 16.74 -10.23
C GLY A 92 -10.07 15.93 -9.05
N ILE A 93 -9.70 16.58 -7.94
CA ILE A 93 -9.24 15.90 -6.73
C ILE A 93 -10.47 15.30 -6.03
N PRO A 94 -10.55 13.97 -5.82
CA PRO A 94 -11.67 13.36 -5.11
C PRO A 94 -11.46 13.37 -3.59
N THR A 95 -12.54 13.13 -2.85
CA THR A 95 -12.45 12.76 -1.43
C THR A 95 -12.27 11.25 -1.28
N LEU A 96 -11.76 10.81 -0.13
CA LEU A 96 -11.60 9.38 0.18
C LEU A 96 -12.95 8.65 0.06
N GLU A 97 -14.04 9.26 0.56
CA GLU A 97 -15.37 8.67 0.49
C GLU A 97 -15.83 8.41 -0.94
N GLN A 98 -15.54 9.35 -1.87
CA GLN A 98 -15.87 9.18 -3.28
C GLN A 98 -15.08 8.03 -3.92
N VAL A 99 -13.79 7.88 -3.55
CA VAL A 99 -12.98 6.77 -4.05
C VAL A 99 -13.47 5.44 -3.50
N LEU A 100 -13.81 5.37 -2.20
CA LEU A 100 -14.37 4.17 -1.59
C LEU A 100 -15.71 3.74 -2.21
N ASP A 101 -16.50 4.70 -2.74
CA ASP A 101 -17.74 4.40 -3.48
C ASP A 101 -17.44 3.76 -4.85
N VAL A 102 -16.43 4.27 -5.58
CA VAL A 102 -16.00 3.70 -6.89
C VAL A 102 -15.35 2.34 -6.71
N CYS A 103 -14.63 2.12 -5.62
CA CYS A 103 -13.88 0.91 -5.31
C CYS A 103 -14.65 -0.02 -4.35
N ASP A 104 -15.99 0.03 -4.34
CA ASP A 104 -16.79 -0.83 -3.49
C ASP A 104 -16.59 -2.31 -3.84
N GLY A 105 -16.36 -3.14 -2.81
CA GLY A 105 -16.10 -4.58 -2.97
C GLY A 105 -14.73 -4.94 -3.54
N THR A 106 -13.79 -4.00 -3.67
CA THR A 106 -12.41 -4.24 -4.10
C THR A 106 -11.40 -3.88 -3.02
N LEU A 107 -10.18 -4.40 -3.12
CA LEU A 107 -9.11 -4.06 -2.17
C LEU A 107 -8.64 -2.61 -2.37
N VAL A 108 -8.56 -1.85 -1.29
CA VAL A 108 -8.03 -0.47 -1.31
C VAL A 108 -6.84 -0.35 -0.36
N ASN A 109 -5.67 -0.04 -0.91
CA ASN A 109 -4.51 0.37 -0.11
C ASN A 109 -4.52 1.89 0.04
N ILE A 110 -4.70 2.37 1.26
CA ILE A 110 -4.76 3.81 1.59
C ILE A 110 -3.41 4.20 2.19
N GLU A 111 -2.60 4.95 1.43
CA GLU A 111 -1.37 5.52 1.96
C GLU A 111 -1.67 6.83 2.71
N ILE A 112 -1.37 6.86 4.01
CA ILE A 112 -1.40 8.09 4.80
C ILE A 112 -0.09 8.86 4.57
N LYS A 113 -0.19 10.03 3.96
CA LYS A 113 0.91 10.95 3.70
C LYS A 113 1.15 11.83 4.92
N ASN A 114 2.06 11.40 5.81
CA ASN A 114 2.40 12.14 7.03
C ASN A 114 3.86 11.90 7.45
N SER A 115 4.80 12.10 6.52
CA SER A 115 6.22 11.91 6.81
C SER A 115 6.81 13.16 7.48
N GLU A 116 7.66 12.95 8.48
CA GLU A 116 8.40 14.04 9.12
C GLU A 116 9.29 14.74 8.08
N GLY A 117 9.17 16.08 8.02
CA GLY A 117 9.86 16.91 7.04
C GLY A 117 9.02 17.32 5.82
N ASP A 118 7.87 16.68 5.58
CA ASP A 118 6.93 17.10 4.54
C ASP A 118 6.17 18.37 4.97
N ALA A 119 5.81 19.22 3.99
CA ALA A 119 5.07 20.46 4.26
C ALA A 119 3.73 20.22 4.99
N GLY A 120 3.12 19.07 4.76
CA GLY A 120 1.86 18.64 5.37
C GLY A 120 2.01 17.87 6.69
N TYR A 121 3.22 17.70 7.24
CA TYR A 121 3.43 16.89 8.45
C TYR A 121 2.62 17.35 9.65
N ASP A 122 1.95 16.41 10.30
CA ASP A 122 1.15 16.63 11.50
C ASP A 122 1.49 15.59 12.59
N SER A 123 2.21 16.02 13.62
CA SER A 123 2.59 15.16 14.76
C SER A 123 1.40 14.66 15.59
N THR A 124 0.20 15.22 15.40
CA THR A 124 -1.02 14.75 16.10
C THR A 124 -1.65 13.54 15.43
N GLN A 125 -1.18 13.15 14.24
CA GLN A 125 -1.69 12.01 13.45
C GLN A 125 -3.18 12.14 13.06
N ARG A 126 -3.67 13.37 12.89
CA ARG A 126 -5.09 13.65 12.61
C ARG A 126 -5.60 12.93 11.36
N THR A 127 -4.77 12.80 10.32
CA THR A 127 -5.16 12.08 9.10
C THR A 127 -5.47 10.62 9.41
N ALA A 128 -4.70 9.96 10.27
CA ALA A 128 -4.97 8.58 10.70
C ALA A 128 -6.31 8.49 11.47
N ASP A 129 -6.57 9.43 12.38
CA ASP A 129 -7.83 9.48 13.14
C ASP A 129 -9.05 9.57 12.19
N LEU A 130 -8.97 10.45 11.18
CA LEU A 130 -10.05 10.67 10.22
C LEU A 130 -10.24 9.46 9.27
N VAL A 131 -9.15 8.86 8.77
CA VAL A 131 -9.23 7.65 7.93
C VAL A 131 -9.92 6.52 8.67
N VAL A 132 -9.51 6.25 9.93
CA VAL A 132 -10.14 5.21 10.74
C VAL A 132 -11.62 5.50 10.97
N ALA A 133 -11.99 6.76 11.25
CA ALA A 133 -13.39 7.15 11.45
C ALA A 133 -14.25 6.86 10.21
N VAL A 134 -13.77 7.23 9.00
CA VAL A 134 -14.47 6.95 7.74
C VAL A 134 -14.63 5.44 7.51
N LEU A 135 -13.58 4.65 7.76
CA LEU A 135 -13.64 3.20 7.57
C LEU A 135 -14.59 2.53 8.57
N GLN A 136 -14.63 2.99 9.82
CA GLN A 136 -15.57 2.50 10.84
C GLN A 136 -17.01 2.83 10.49
N GLU A 137 -17.30 4.05 10.05
CA GLU A 137 -18.64 4.48 9.62
C GLU A 137 -19.15 3.65 8.45
N ARG A 138 -18.26 3.32 7.49
CA ARG A 138 -18.59 2.49 6.32
C ARG A 138 -18.56 1.00 6.59
N GLY A 139 -18.08 0.55 7.73
CA GLY A 139 -17.90 -0.87 8.06
C GLY A 139 -16.85 -1.59 7.22
N ARG A 140 -15.93 -0.85 6.60
CA ARG A 140 -14.86 -1.39 5.73
C ARG A 140 -13.59 -1.66 6.54
N ARG A 141 -13.29 -2.92 6.81
CA ARG A 141 -12.08 -3.35 7.53
C ARG A 141 -11.35 -4.50 6.84
N ASP A 142 -12.08 -5.35 6.13
CA ASP A 142 -11.54 -6.59 5.56
C ASP A 142 -10.97 -6.41 4.16
N ASP A 143 -11.36 -5.35 3.47
CA ASP A 143 -11.00 -5.02 2.10
C ASP A 143 -10.15 -3.74 1.99
N VAL A 144 -9.47 -3.37 3.08
CA VAL A 144 -8.56 -2.24 3.12
C VAL A 144 -7.21 -2.62 3.74
N VAL A 145 -6.16 -1.91 3.33
CA VAL A 145 -4.86 -1.87 4.02
C VAL A 145 -4.47 -0.41 4.16
N ILE A 146 -4.09 0.01 5.36
CA ILE A 146 -3.55 1.36 5.56
C ILE A 146 -2.02 1.27 5.57
N SER A 147 -1.38 2.00 4.67
CA SER A 147 0.08 2.05 4.59
C SER A 147 0.60 3.47 4.86
N SER A 148 1.85 3.56 5.27
CA SER A 148 2.57 4.83 5.43
C SER A 148 4.07 4.59 5.53
N PHE A 149 4.87 5.60 5.12
CA PHE A 149 6.28 5.73 5.49
C PHE A 149 6.46 6.16 6.95
N SER A 150 5.41 6.74 7.56
CA SER A 150 5.39 7.14 8.97
C SER A 150 4.94 5.98 9.84
N LEU A 151 5.85 5.40 10.63
CA LEU A 151 5.51 4.39 11.63
C LEU A 151 4.50 4.92 12.65
N ASP A 152 4.59 6.21 13.01
CA ASP A 152 3.65 6.83 13.97
C ASP A 152 2.22 6.87 13.40
N ALA A 153 2.06 7.13 12.09
CA ALA A 153 0.74 7.15 11.46
C ALA A 153 0.06 5.77 11.49
N ILE A 154 0.78 4.71 11.11
CA ILE A 154 0.23 3.35 11.14
C ILE A 154 0.12 2.78 12.56
N ALA A 155 0.97 3.19 13.50
CA ALA A 155 0.80 2.88 14.91
C ALA A 155 -0.48 3.54 15.46
N ARG A 156 -0.76 4.80 15.09
CA ARG A 156 -1.99 5.50 15.48
C ARG A 156 -3.25 4.81 14.96
N VAL A 157 -3.26 4.34 13.71
CA VAL A 157 -4.35 3.52 13.18
C VAL A 157 -4.62 2.32 14.07
N ARG A 158 -3.57 1.57 14.43
CA ARG A 158 -3.68 0.36 15.27
C ARG A 158 -4.14 0.66 16.69
N GLU A 159 -3.76 1.80 17.26
CA GLU A 159 -4.25 2.24 18.58
C GLU A 159 -5.76 2.44 18.59
N ILE A 160 -6.32 3.00 17.49
CA ILE A 160 -7.76 3.28 17.40
C ILE A 160 -8.55 2.04 17.04
N ASP A 161 -8.07 1.29 16.04
CA ASP A 161 -8.72 0.06 15.56
C ASP A 161 -7.68 -0.99 15.13
N GLY A 162 -7.28 -1.84 16.06
CA GLY A 162 -6.26 -2.87 15.82
C GLY A 162 -6.68 -3.99 14.85
N VAL A 163 -7.93 -3.98 14.36
CA VAL A 163 -8.42 -4.95 13.37
C VAL A 163 -8.07 -4.51 11.94
N ILE A 164 -8.00 -3.19 11.69
CA ILE A 164 -7.66 -2.67 10.37
C ILE A 164 -6.21 -3.06 10.01
N PRO A 165 -5.98 -3.76 8.89
CA PRO A 165 -4.63 -4.14 8.46
C PRO A 165 -3.77 -2.90 8.18
N THR A 166 -2.51 -2.92 8.67
CA THR A 166 -1.54 -1.86 8.42
C THR A 166 -0.28 -2.40 7.77
N GLY A 167 0.36 -1.60 6.90
CA GLY A 167 1.59 -1.93 6.20
C GLY A 167 2.64 -0.83 6.31
N PHE A 168 3.88 -1.21 6.58
CA PHE A 168 4.99 -0.27 6.65
C PHE A 168 5.63 -0.09 5.28
N LEU A 169 5.57 1.13 4.73
CA LEU A 169 6.26 1.55 3.51
C LEU A 169 7.69 1.94 3.81
N TYR A 170 8.64 1.50 2.99
CA TYR A 170 10.02 1.95 3.10
C TYR A 170 10.73 2.04 1.74
N ALA A 171 11.66 2.99 1.65
CA ALA A 171 12.46 3.26 0.47
C ALA A 171 13.79 2.46 0.48
N PRO A 172 14.48 2.32 -0.68
CA PRO A 172 15.70 1.51 -0.80
C PRO A 172 16.90 1.93 0.09
N ASN A 173 16.86 3.12 0.66
CA ASN A 173 17.89 3.61 1.57
C ASN A 173 17.77 3.07 3.00
N MET A 174 16.66 2.40 3.34
CA MET A 174 16.48 1.69 4.61
C MET A 174 16.89 0.22 4.44
N PRO A 175 17.71 -0.36 5.33
CA PRO A 175 18.04 -1.78 5.30
C PRO A 175 16.80 -2.67 5.53
N ASN A 176 16.68 -3.73 4.74
CA ASN A 176 15.57 -4.70 4.85
C ASN A 176 15.37 -5.25 6.27
N ALA A 177 16.47 -5.56 6.97
CA ALA A 177 16.41 -6.07 8.34
C ALA A 177 15.78 -5.06 9.32
N GLU A 178 16.13 -3.77 9.19
CA GLU A 178 15.57 -2.69 10.00
C GLU A 178 14.08 -2.50 9.71
N ALA A 179 13.70 -2.51 8.44
CA ALA A 179 12.29 -2.40 8.02
C ALA A 179 11.46 -3.59 8.56
N LEU A 180 12.01 -4.80 8.49
CA LEU A 180 11.37 -6.02 8.99
C LEU A 180 11.17 -5.97 10.51
N ASP A 181 12.20 -5.55 11.26
CA ASP A 181 12.12 -5.42 12.71
C ASP A 181 11.11 -4.34 13.12
N SER A 182 11.07 -3.21 12.41
CA SER A 182 10.09 -2.13 12.63
C SER A 182 8.66 -2.60 12.39
N ALA A 183 8.40 -3.25 11.25
CA ALA A 183 7.08 -3.77 10.92
C ALA A 183 6.60 -4.84 11.93
N THR A 184 7.51 -5.74 12.33
CA THR A 184 7.21 -6.81 13.30
C THR A 184 6.93 -6.24 14.68
N SER A 185 7.80 -5.35 15.17
CA SER A 185 7.68 -4.75 16.51
C SER A 185 6.43 -3.88 16.64
N GLY A 186 6.04 -3.16 15.55
CA GLY A 186 4.79 -2.41 15.46
C GLY A 186 3.54 -3.29 15.37
N GLY A 187 3.70 -4.60 15.15
CA GLY A 187 2.59 -5.55 14.98
C GLY A 187 1.78 -5.29 13.71
N HIS A 188 2.42 -4.75 12.66
CA HIS A 188 1.79 -4.52 11.37
C HIS A 188 1.49 -5.82 10.63
N SER A 189 0.60 -5.79 9.65
CA SER A 189 0.16 -6.97 8.87
C SER A 189 0.93 -7.14 7.58
N ALA A 190 1.59 -6.09 7.11
CA ALA A 190 2.32 -6.08 5.85
C ALA A 190 3.56 -5.18 5.91
N ILE A 191 4.46 -5.44 4.97
CA ILE A 191 5.61 -4.59 4.66
C ILE A 191 5.56 -4.25 3.16
N HIS A 192 5.84 -2.98 2.83
CA HIS A 192 5.72 -2.46 1.47
C HIS A 192 7.09 -1.95 0.97
N PRO A 193 7.99 -2.85 0.52
CA PRO A 193 9.27 -2.48 -0.04
C PRO A 193 9.13 -1.85 -1.44
N HIS A 194 9.99 -0.88 -1.75
CA HIS A 194 10.27 -0.56 -3.14
C HIS A 194 10.96 -1.77 -3.80
N TRP A 195 10.61 -2.12 -5.05
CA TRP A 195 11.12 -3.31 -5.73
C TRP A 195 12.65 -3.41 -5.75
N VAL A 196 13.36 -2.29 -5.77
CA VAL A 196 14.84 -2.25 -5.73
C VAL A 196 15.40 -2.89 -4.45
N SER A 197 14.68 -2.81 -3.33
CA SER A 197 15.06 -3.43 -2.05
C SER A 197 15.02 -4.95 -2.09
N LEU A 198 14.35 -5.54 -3.08
CA LEU A 198 14.25 -6.99 -3.29
C LEU A 198 15.11 -7.50 -4.44
N GLY A 199 16.04 -6.68 -4.94
CA GLY A 199 16.95 -7.06 -6.02
C GLY A 199 17.97 -8.14 -5.60
N GLY A 200 18.29 -9.05 -6.53
CA GLY A 200 19.30 -10.10 -6.33
C GLY A 200 18.80 -11.30 -5.51
N ASP A 201 19.75 -12.18 -5.14
CA ASP A 201 19.47 -13.46 -4.46
C ASP A 201 18.91 -13.28 -3.03
N GLU A 202 19.12 -12.12 -2.41
CA GLU A 202 18.65 -11.83 -1.05
C GLU A 202 17.15 -11.52 -0.97
N GLY A 203 16.52 -11.12 -2.10
CA GLY A 203 15.11 -10.75 -2.14
C GLY A 203 14.18 -11.90 -1.72
N SER A 204 14.40 -13.10 -2.26
CA SER A 204 13.59 -14.28 -1.90
C SER A 204 13.77 -14.70 -0.43
N ALA A 205 14.99 -14.59 0.12
CA ALA A 205 15.23 -14.85 1.53
C ALA A 205 14.50 -13.84 2.41
N PHE A 206 14.50 -12.57 2.04
CA PHE A 206 13.78 -11.53 2.77
C PHE A 206 12.25 -11.75 2.75
N VAL A 207 11.67 -12.10 1.59
CA VAL A 207 10.23 -12.43 1.51
C VAL A 207 9.89 -13.61 2.41
N TYR A 208 10.73 -14.65 2.41
CA TYR A 208 10.56 -15.79 3.31
C TYR A 208 10.59 -15.36 4.79
N ASP A 209 11.54 -14.50 5.19
CA ASP A 209 11.64 -14.01 6.57
C ASP A 209 10.44 -13.17 6.98
N CYS A 210 9.88 -12.37 6.05
CA CYS A 210 8.63 -11.63 6.27
C CYS A 210 7.47 -12.58 6.54
N HIS A 211 7.29 -13.60 5.68
CA HIS A 211 6.24 -14.59 5.84
C HIS A 211 6.39 -15.39 7.13
N ALA A 212 7.62 -15.76 7.53
CA ALA A 212 7.90 -16.44 8.78
C ALA A 212 7.49 -15.62 10.02
N ARG A 213 7.43 -14.29 9.88
CA ARG A 213 6.95 -13.35 10.92
C ARG A 213 5.47 -12.97 10.75
N GLY A 214 4.75 -13.57 9.79
CA GLY A 214 3.33 -13.33 9.53
C GLY A 214 3.02 -12.05 8.75
N LEU A 215 4.03 -11.42 8.13
CA LEU A 215 3.87 -10.21 7.32
C LEU A 215 3.62 -10.58 5.85
N LYS A 216 2.67 -9.90 5.20
CA LYS A 216 2.55 -9.89 3.75
C LYS A 216 3.57 -8.93 3.13
N VAL A 217 4.01 -9.22 1.90
CA VAL A 217 4.97 -8.40 1.16
C VAL A 217 4.28 -7.80 -0.07
N ASN A 218 4.05 -6.48 -0.04
CA ASN A 218 3.37 -5.71 -1.10
C ASN A 218 4.37 -4.77 -1.75
N VAL A 219 4.74 -5.01 -3.00
CA VAL A 219 5.88 -4.37 -3.67
C VAL A 219 5.44 -3.24 -4.60
N TRP A 220 6.10 -2.08 -4.55
CA TRP A 220 5.83 -0.87 -5.33
C TRP A 220 7.11 -0.31 -5.97
N THR A 221 7.09 0.47 -7.04
CA THR A 221 6.10 0.47 -8.10
C THR A 221 6.64 -0.39 -9.23
N VAL A 222 5.91 -1.44 -9.59
CA VAL A 222 6.38 -2.50 -10.51
C VAL A 222 5.78 -2.27 -11.89
N ASN A 223 6.60 -1.90 -12.87
CA ASN A 223 6.16 -1.59 -14.25
C ASN A 223 6.93 -2.37 -15.31
N ASP A 224 7.74 -3.36 -14.91
CA ASP A 224 8.68 -4.06 -15.77
C ASP A 224 8.50 -5.58 -15.65
N GLU A 225 8.38 -6.29 -16.78
CA GLU A 225 8.13 -7.75 -16.81
C GLU A 225 9.24 -8.58 -16.14
N PRO A 226 10.54 -8.35 -16.38
CA PRO A 226 11.60 -9.05 -15.69
C PRO A 226 11.57 -8.87 -14.16
N VAL A 227 11.21 -7.66 -13.69
CA VAL A 227 11.05 -7.39 -12.26
C VAL A 227 9.86 -8.17 -11.70
N LEU A 228 8.69 -8.12 -12.39
CA LEU A 228 7.51 -8.89 -11.99
C LEU A 228 7.83 -10.38 -11.88
N ALA A 229 8.49 -10.96 -12.90
CA ALA A 229 8.85 -12.38 -12.91
C ALA A 229 9.74 -12.78 -11.72
N ALA A 230 10.72 -11.92 -11.36
CA ALA A 230 11.57 -12.14 -10.21
C ALA A 230 10.79 -12.07 -8.90
N LEU A 231 9.85 -11.11 -8.75
CA LEU A 231 9.00 -10.96 -7.57
C LEU A 231 8.02 -12.12 -7.40
N ILE A 232 7.44 -12.63 -8.49
CA ILE A 232 6.60 -13.84 -8.47
C ILE A 232 7.42 -15.03 -7.97
N ALA A 233 8.63 -15.21 -8.50
CA ALA A 233 9.53 -16.28 -8.06
C ALA A 233 9.95 -16.14 -6.59
N ALA A 234 10.06 -14.91 -6.08
CA ALA A 234 10.32 -14.63 -4.67
C ALA A 234 9.09 -14.86 -3.77
N GLY A 235 7.88 -14.95 -4.35
CA GLY A 235 6.65 -15.26 -3.60
C GLY A 235 5.99 -14.05 -2.94
N VAL A 236 6.11 -12.83 -3.52
CA VAL A 236 5.43 -11.64 -2.99
C VAL A 236 3.91 -11.77 -3.03
N ASP A 237 3.20 -11.11 -2.12
CA ASP A 237 1.75 -11.24 -1.98
C ASP A 237 0.98 -10.27 -2.89
N CYS A 238 1.56 -9.09 -3.15
CA CYS A 238 0.93 -8.05 -3.94
C CYS A 238 1.97 -7.22 -4.70
N VAL A 239 1.59 -6.75 -5.88
CA VAL A 239 2.35 -5.77 -6.66
C VAL A 239 1.49 -4.53 -6.93
N ILE A 240 2.08 -3.36 -6.74
CA ILE A 240 1.47 -2.05 -6.98
C ILE A 240 2.10 -1.49 -8.25
N THR A 241 1.27 -1.12 -9.26
CA THR A 241 1.73 -0.81 -10.61
C THR A 241 0.99 0.36 -11.26
N ASP A 242 1.68 1.10 -12.16
CA ASP A 242 1.06 2.13 -13.02
C ASP A 242 0.33 1.55 -14.24
N THR A 243 0.49 0.23 -14.50
CA THR A 243 0.04 -0.42 -15.74
C THR A 243 -0.68 -1.74 -15.45
N PRO A 244 -1.85 -1.72 -14.77
CA PRO A 244 -2.55 -2.94 -14.36
C PRO A 244 -2.82 -3.91 -15.50
N ALA A 245 -3.32 -3.44 -16.65
CA ALA A 245 -3.60 -4.28 -17.82
C ALA A 245 -2.36 -5.04 -18.32
N ILE A 246 -1.20 -4.38 -18.32
CA ILE A 246 0.05 -4.97 -18.79
C ILE A 246 0.50 -6.07 -17.82
N LEU A 247 0.51 -5.79 -16.51
CA LEU A 247 0.89 -6.79 -15.51
C LEU A 247 -0.06 -7.98 -15.51
N ARG A 248 -1.37 -7.73 -15.65
CA ARG A 248 -2.37 -8.81 -15.74
C ARG A 248 -2.14 -9.72 -16.93
N ALA A 249 -1.70 -9.17 -18.06
CA ALA A 249 -1.38 -9.95 -19.26
C ALA A 249 -0.11 -10.81 -19.14
N TRP A 250 0.80 -10.49 -18.19
CA TRP A 250 2.01 -11.25 -17.90
C TRP A 250 1.81 -12.37 -16.86
N LEU A 251 0.70 -12.34 -16.10
CA LEU A 251 0.32 -13.36 -15.11
C LEU A 251 -0.51 -14.48 -15.71
#